data_522b900c30bc85c904680ad43089f2c8
#
_entry.id   522b900c30bc85c904680ad43089f2c8
#
_cell.length_a   1.000
_cell.length_b   1.000
_cell.length_c   1.000
_cell.angle_alpha   90.00
_cell.angle_beta   90.00
_cell.angle_gamma   90.00
#
_symmetry.space_group_name_H-M   'P 1'
#
loop_
_entity.id
_entity.type
_entity.pdbx_description
1 polymer ?
#
loop_
_entity_poly.entity_id
_entity_poly.type
_entity_poly.pdbx_seq_one_letter_code
_entity_poly.pdbx_strand_id
1 'polypeptide(L)'
;MNHKKYKKIFYREIFFIVLALLFILPLAIHGFVPAGDDWKYHANRILEIACNIKRGNFFPMMYTYTFKRIGYLLGAFYPWLMLLPFSIFKNMTSNINVAIGLGYAFYIFIALNLVYHVTNKLFKNENQAILTSIVYSFSGYILTDCFKRMALGEFLAMIFLPVAVYGFYAVFFDNKKDWPYLAFGMSAIILSH
;
A
#
# COMPACT_ATOMS: atom_id res chain seq x y z
N MET A 1 -10.22 8.83 -30.89
CA MET A 1 -9.56 8.01 -29.85
C MET A 1 -10.61 7.17 -29.13
N ASN A 2 -10.40 5.89 -28.96
CA ASN A 2 -11.38 4.80 -29.00
C ASN A 2 -12.28 4.70 -27.74
N HIS A 3 -13.55 5.11 -27.81
CA HIS A 3 -14.56 5.04 -26.72
C HIS A 3 -14.64 3.63 -26.08
N LYS A 4 -14.46 2.57 -26.88
CA LYS A 4 -14.40 1.18 -26.37
C LYS A 4 -13.22 0.93 -25.40
N LYS A 5 -12.05 1.54 -25.64
CA LYS A 5 -10.86 1.40 -24.79
C LYS A 5 -11.07 2.04 -23.41
N TYR A 6 -11.64 3.25 -23.36
CA TYR A 6 -11.94 3.92 -22.11
C TYR A 6 -12.98 3.16 -21.28
N LYS A 7 -14.01 2.63 -21.92
CA LYS A 7 -15.03 1.83 -21.28
C LYS A 7 -14.45 0.57 -20.62
N LYS A 8 -13.50 -0.10 -21.31
CA LYS A 8 -12.81 -1.28 -20.77
C LYS A 8 -11.93 -0.94 -19.56
N ILE A 9 -11.17 0.16 -19.61
CA ILE A 9 -10.37 0.65 -18.50
C ILE A 9 -11.29 0.95 -17.31
N PHE A 10 -12.37 1.69 -17.52
CA PHE A 10 -13.32 2.06 -16.48
C PHE A 10 -13.90 0.84 -15.74
N TYR A 11 -14.35 -0.18 -16.47
CA TYR A 11 -14.87 -1.40 -15.85
C TYR A 11 -13.80 -2.18 -15.09
N ARG A 12 -12.56 -2.20 -15.55
CA ARG A 12 -11.45 -2.81 -14.84
C ARG A 12 -11.18 -2.09 -13.51
N GLU A 13 -11.14 -0.74 -13.52
CA GLU A 13 -10.90 0.02 -12.28
C GLU A 13 -12.03 -0.19 -11.27
N ILE A 14 -13.30 -0.21 -11.70
CA ILE A 14 -14.43 -0.56 -10.81
C ILE A 14 -14.24 -1.96 -10.25
N PHE A 15 -13.87 -2.92 -11.07
CA PHE A 15 -13.62 -4.29 -10.61
C PHE A 15 -12.51 -4.36 -9.56
N PHE A 16 -11.40 -3.63 -9.76
CA PHE A 16 -10.30 -3.56 -8.80
C PHE A 16 -10.70 -2.83 -7.51
N ILE A 17 -11.52 -1.80 -7.59
CA ILE A 17 -12.09 -1.16 -6.39
C ILE A 17 -12.95 -2.16 -5.61
N VAL A 18 -13.82 -2.90 -6.27
CA VAL A 18 -14.65 -3.93 -5.62
C VAL A 18 -13.78 -4.99 -4.94
N LEU A 19 -12.73 -5.47 -5.60
CA LEU A 19 -11.79 -6.44 -5.01
C LEU A 19 -11.06 -5.85 -3.78
N ALA A 20 -10.62 -4.60 -3.85
CA ALA A 20 -9.97 -3.94 -2.73
C ALA A 20 -10.91 -3.78 -1.52
N LEU A 21 -12.20 -3.49 -1.76
CA LEU A 21 -13.21 -3.45 -0.71
C LEU A 21 -13.52 -4.85 -0.15
N LEU A 22 -13.58 -5.87 -0.99
CA LEU A 22 -13.72 -7.26 -0.55
C LEU A 22 -12.54 -7.72 0.30
N PHE A 23 -11.32 -7.24 0.00
CA PHE A 23 -10.14 -7.57 0.81
C PHE A 23 -10.32 -7.16 2.27
N ILE A 24 -10.90 -6.00 2.54
CA ILE A 24 -11.11 -5.49 3.92
C ILE A 24 -12.42 -5.96 4.56
N LEU A 25 -13.24 -6.70 3.85
CA LEU A 25 -14.55 -7.16 4.34
C LEU A 25 -14.46 -7.92 5.68
N PRO A 26 -13.48 -8.82 5.91
CA PRO A 26 -13.33 -9.47 7.22
C PRO A 26 -13.15 -8.47 8.37
N LEU A 27 -12.38 -7.40 8.17
CA LEU A 27 -12.22 -6.34 9.18
C LEU A 27 -13.51 -5.58 9.41
N ALA A 28 -14.24 -5.26 8.34
CA ALA A 28 -15.51 -4.54 8.43
C ALA A 28 -16.58 -5.34 9.20
N ILE A 29 -16.67 -6.65 8.97
CA ILE A 29 -17.62 -7.54 9.65
C ILE A 29 -17.29 -7.68 11.14
N HIS A 30 -16.01 -7.78 11.49
CA HIS A 30 -15.56 -7.94 12.87
C HIS A 30 -15.30 -6.62 13.61
N GLY A 31 -15.78 -5.48 13.09
CA GLY A 31 -15.65 -4.18 13.74
C GLY A 31 -14.27 -3.54 13.60
N PHE A 32 -13.51 -3.88 12.57
CA PHE A 32 -12.16 -3.36 12.32
C PHE A 32 -11.22 -3.49 13.53
N VAL A 33 -11.28 -4.58 14.28
CA VAL A 33 -10.35 -4.86 15.36
C VAL A 33 -9.14 -5.60 14.79
N PRO A 34 -8.07 -4.92 14.41
CA PRO A 34 -6.84 -5.61 14.03
C PRO A 34 -6.21 -6.16 15.30
N ALA A 35 -6.00 -7.43 15.33
CA ALA A 35 -5.11 -8.08 16.28
C ALA A 35 -3.85 -8.46 15.51
N GLY A 36 -2.69 -8.05 15.96
CA GLY A 36 -1.45 -8.40 15.29
C GLY A 36 -0.25 -8.01 16.14
N ASP A 37 0.89 -8.63 15.87
CA ASP A 37 2.11 -8.46 16.64
C ASP A 37 2.55 -7.00 16.68
N ASP A 38 2.46 -6.30 15.51
CA ASP A 38 2.94 -4.94 15.36
C ASP A 38 1.82 -3.87 15.42
N TRP A 39 0.58 -4.28 15.76
CA TRP A 39 -0.57 -3.36 15.71
C TRP A 39 -0.36 -2.07 16.51
N LYS A 40 0.02 -2.19 17.78
CA LYS A 40 0.22 -1.02 18.66
C LYS A 40 1.30 -0.08 18.13
N TYR A 41 2.36 -0.65 17.58
CA TYR A 41 3.47 0.09 17.03
C TYR A 41 3.03 0.91 15.81
N HIS A 42 2.42 0.28 14.82
CA HIS A 42 1.97 0.95 13.60
C HIS A 42 0.80 1.90 13.84
N ALA A 43 -0.15 1.54 14.72
CA ALA A 43 -1.24 2.45 15.09
C ALA A 43 -0.71 3.76 15.73
N ASN A 44 0.27 3.67 16.63
CA ASN A 44 0.90 4.85 17.21
C ASN A 44 1.63 5.70 16.15
N ARG A 45 2.30 5.08 15.19
CA ARG A 45 2.95 5.82 14.08
C ARG A 45 1.92 6.56 13.22
N ILE A 46 0.83 5.91 12.85
CA ILE A 46 -0.26 6.53 12.08
C ILE A 46 -0.88 7.69 12.86
N LEU A 47 -1.15 7.51 14.15
CA LEU A 47 -1.69 8.57 15.03
C LEU A 47 -0.74 9.76 15.13
N GLU A 48 0.55 9.51 15.29
CA GLU A 48 1.56 10.56 15.37
C GLU A 48 1.60 11.40 14.08
N ILE A 49 1.67 10.74 12.92
CA ILE A 49 1.66 11.41 11.61
C ILE A 49 0.35 12.19 11.43
N ALA A 50 -0.79 11.60 11.79
CA ALA A 50 -2.10 12.26 11.71
C ALA A 50 -2.17 13.53 12.57
N CYS A 51 -1.63 13.50 13.80
CA CYS A 51 -1.54 14.66 14.69
C CYS A 51 -0.61 15.75 14.12
N ASN A 52 0.54 15.34 13.56
CA ASN A 52 1.48 16.27 12.95
C ASN A 52 0.88 16.98 11.74
N ILE A 53 0.20 16.25 10.85
CA ILE A 53 -0.50 16.82 9.68
C ILE A 53 -1.52 17.88 10.11
N LYS A 54 -2.34 17.61 11.13
CA LYS A 54 -3.33 18.58 11.65
C LYS A 54 -2.70 19.89 12.15
N ARG A 55 -1.44 19.87 12.55
CA ARG A 55 -0.70 21.03 13.01
C ARG A 55 0.18 21.67 11.93
N GLY A 56 0.08 21.22 10.68
CA GLY A 56 0.88 21.73 9.56
C GLY A 56 2.31 21.22 9.52
N ASN A 57 2.68 20.24 10.34
CA ASN A 57 3.99 19.57 10.26
C ASN A 57 3.88 18.33 9.36
N PHE A 58 4.40 18.44 8.14
CA PHE A 58 4.38 17.38 7.14
C PHE A 58 5.64 16.49 7.18
N PHE A 59 6.59 16.76 8.07
CA PHE A 59 7.82 15.99 8.24
C PHE A 59 7.97 15.53 9.69
N PRO A 60 7.22 14.50 10.12
CA PRO A 60 7.15 14.06 11.50
C PRO A 60 8.40 13.26 11.91
N MET A 61 9.54 13.92 12.08
CA MET A 61 10.79 13.26 12.47
C MET A 61 10.76 12.81 13.94
N MET A 62 10.23 13.66 14.82
CA MET A 62 10.13 13.37 16.26
C MET A 62 8.67 13.14 16.65
N TYR A 63 8.40 12.03 17.32
CA TYR A 63 7.09 11.64 17.78
C TYR A 63 6.88 12.12 19.22
N THR A 64 5.94 13.04 19.40
CA THR A 64 5.69 13.73 20.68
C THR A 64 4.28 13.56 21.22
N TYR A 65 3.36 12.99 20.44
CA TYR A 65 1.96 12.76 20.84
C TYR A 65 1.69 11.33 21.30
N THR A 66 2.47 10.39 20.79
CA THR A 66 2.37 8.96 21.07
C THR A 66 3.61 8.48 21.86
N PHE A 67 3.81 7.18 21.99
CA PHE A 67 5.00 6.59 22.65
C PHE A 67 5.32 7.25 24.03
N LYS A 68 4.29 7.40 24.87
CA LYS A 68 4.37 8.03 26.22
C LYS A 68 4.79 9.52 26.21
N ARG A 69 4.80 10.18 25.07
CA ARG A 69 5.14 11.61 24.90
C ARG A 69 6.57 11.99 25.35
N ILE A 70 7.50 11.05 25.31
CA ILE A 70 8.89 11.28 25.73
C ILE A 70 9.78 11.91 24.66
N GLY A 71 9.23 12.11 23.43
CA GLY A 71 10.02 12.56 22.28
C GLY A 71 10.83 11.42 21.66
N TYR A 72 10.21 10.66 20.76
CA TYR A 72 10.85 9.52 20.09
C TYR A 72 11.22 9.87 18.65
N LEU A 73 12.53 9.85 18.31
CA LEU A 73 13.07 10.23 17.00
C LEU A 73 12.83 9.15 15.93
N LEU A 74 11.71 8.45 16.00
CA LEU A 74 11.41 7.32 15.11
C LEU A 74 11.25 7.73 13.65
N GLY A 75 10.66 8.89 13.38
CA GLY A 75 10.45 9.38 12.01
C GLY A 75 11.73 9.65 11.23
N ALA A 76 12.88 9.81 11.91
CA ALA A 76 14.17 9.96 11.27
C ALA A 76 14.82 8.62 10.90
N PHE A 77 14.49 7.53 11.62
CA PHE A 77 15.16 6.24 11.46
C PHE A 77 14.30 5.18 10.76
N TYR A 78 12.97 5.38 10.71
CA TYR A 78 12.06 4.42 10.11
C TYR A 78 11.12 5.10 9.09
N PRO A 79 10.99 4.57 7.88
CA PRO A 79 10.20 5.21 6.82
C PRO A 79 8.76 5.46 7.25
N TRP A 80 8.26 6.66 6.99
CA TRP A 80 6.90 7.08 7.39
C TRP A 80 6.04 7.52 6.19
N LEU A 81 6.67 7.79 5.05
CA LEU A 81 6.00 8.39 3.90
C LEU A 81 4.81 7.54 3.41
N MET A 82 4.99 6.23 3.33
CA MET A 82 3.93 5.32 2.88
C MET A 82 2.84 5.11 3.94
N LEU A 83 2.97 5.65 5.15
CA LEU A 83 1.89 5.69 6.15
C LEU A 83 0.98 6.92 6.00
N LEU A 84 1.30 7.88 5.13
CA LEU A 84 0.49 9.09 4.93
C LEU A 84 -0.97 8.79 4.57
N PRO A 85 -1.31 7.87 3.63
CA PRO A 85 -2.69 7.55 3.32
C PRO A 85 -3.48 7.08 4.55
N PHE A 86 -2.91 6.19 5.37
CA PHE A 86 -3.53 5.75 6.63
C PHE A 86 -3.78 6.92 7.59
N SER A 87 -2.83 7.85 7.68
CA SER A 87 -2.92 9.01 8.56
C SER A 87 -3.95 10.04 8.06
N ILE A 88 -4.08 10.19 6.76
CA ILE A 88 -5.14 11.01 6.14
C ILE A 88 -6.51 10.39 6.45
N PHE A 89 -6.70 9.09 6.23
CA PHE A 89 -7.92 8.39 6.58
C PHE A 89 -8.23 8.47 8.08
N LYS A 90 -7.20 8.42 8.95
CA LYS A 90 -7.39 8.65 10.40
C LYS A 90 -7.93 10.05 10.70
N ASN A 91 -7.48 11.05 9.98
CA ASN A 91 -7.99 12.40 10.15
C ASN A 91 -9.43 12.57 9.62
N MET A 92 -9.81 11.82 8.60
CA MET A 92 -11.17 11.84 8.02
C MET A 92 -12.19 11.05 8.86
N THR A 93 -11.80 9.88 9.39
CA THR A 93 -12.72 8.96 10.04
C THR A 93 -12.73 9.05 11.57
N SER A 94 -11.76 9.70 12.17
CA SER A 94 -11.52 9.76 13.62
C SER A 94 -11.31 8.39 14.30
N ASN A 95 -11.51 7.27 13.61
CA ASN A 95 -11.33 5.90 14.09
C ASN A 95 -10.08 5.27 13.46
N ILE A 96 -9.13 4.84 14.28
CA ILE A 96 -7.87 4.27 13.82
C ILE A 96 -8.07 2.93 13.08
N ASN A 97 -9.01 2.10 13.54
CA ASN A 97 -9.23 0.80 12.95
C ASN A 97 -9.87 0.93 11.55
N VAL A 98 -10.83 1.85 11.38
CA VAL A 98 -11.41 2.18 10.09
C VAL A 98 -10.35 2.77 9.16
N ALA A 99 -9.50 3.67 9.66
CA ALA A 99 -8.43 4.27 8.89
C ALA A 99 -7.43 3.21 8.36
N ILE A 100 -7.10 2.22 9.18
CA ILE A 100 -6.24 1.10 8.78
C ILE A 100 -6.92 0.26 7.69
N GLY A 101 -8.19 -0.08 7.86
CA GLY A 101 -8.95 -0.81 6.84
C GLY A 101 -8.98 -0.06 5.49
N LEU A 102 -9.30 1.23 5.50
CA LEU A 102 -9.28 2.07 4.30
C LEU A 102 -7.88 2.17 3.67
N GLY A 103 -6.83 2.25 4.51
CA GLY A 103 -5.45 2.23 4.05
C GLY A 103 -5.09 0.91 3.35
N TYR A 104 -5.54 -0.23 3.89
CA TYR A 104 -5.38 -1.52 3.22
C TYR A 104 -6.12 -1.55 1.88
N ALA A 105 -7.39 -1.15 1.83
CA ALA A 105 -8.14 -1.10 0.57
C ALA A 105 -7.45 -0.22 -0.47
N PHE A 106 -6.95 0.95 -0.08
CA PHE A 106 -6.22 1.87 -0.94
C PHE A 106 -4.96 1.20 -1.53
N TYR A 107 -4.13 0.56 -0.69
CA TYR A 107 -2.90 -0.06 -1.15
C TYR A 107 -3.13 -1.37 -1.93
N ILE A 108 -4.15 -2.15 -1.61
CA ILE A 108 -4.54 -3.31 -2.43
C ILE A 108 -5.02 -2.87 -3.81
N PHE A 109 -5.78 -1.76 -3.90
CA PHE A 109 -6.12 -1.18 -5.20
C PHE A 109 -4.87 -0.77 -6.00
N ILE A 110 -3.89 -0.15 -5.35
CA ILE A 110 -2.60 0.18 -5.99
C ILE A 110 -1.88 -1.10 -6.43
N ALA A 111 -1.79 -2.13 -5.59
CA ALA A 111 -1.16 -3.40 -5.92
C ALA A 111 -1.78 -4.04 -7.16
N LEU A 112 -3.11 -4.14 -7.20
CA LEU A 112 -3.85 -4.69 -8.34
C LEU A 112 -3.47 -3.97 -9.64
N ASN A 113 -3.41 -2.64 -9.61
CA ASN A 113 -3.05 -1.84 -10.77
C ASN A 113 -1.56 -1.97 -11.15
N LEU A 114 -0.65 -1.94 -10.20
CA LEU A 114 0.79 -2.06 -10.47
C LEU A 114 1.12 -3.44 -11.05
N VAL A 115 0.62 -4.51 -10.44
CA VAL A 115 0.84 -5.88 -10.93
C VAL A 115 0.21 -6.08 -12.30
N TYR A 116 -1.03 -5.60 -12.49
CA TYR A 116 -1.67 -5.62 -13.82
C TYR A 116 -0.80 -4.91 -14.86
N HIS A 117 -0.32 -3.71 -14.55
CA HIS A 117 0.45 -2.90 -15.49
C HIS A 117 1.76 -3.60 -15.91
N VAL A 118 2.55 -4.06 -14.94
CA VAL A 118 3.83 -4.71 -15.23
C VAL A 118 3.65 -6.06 -15.92
N THR A 119 2.66 -6.85 -15.50
CA THR A 119 2.35 -8.15 -16.13
C THR A 119 1.85 -7.98 -17.56
N ASN A 120 0.94 -7.01 -17.80
CA ASN A 120 0.44 -6.74 -19.14
C ASN A 120 1.53 -6.18 -20.08
N LYS A 121 2.45 -5.40 -19.52
CA LYS A 121 3.61 -4.89 -20.27
C LYS A 121 4.55 -6.03 -20.68
N LEU A 122 4.75 -7.00 -19.80
CA LEU A 122 5.64 -8.15 -20.02
C LEU A 122 5.03 -9.17 -21.00
N PHE A 123 3.78 -9.58 -20.78
CA PHE A 123 3.14 -10.67 -21.50
C PHE A 123 2.16 -10.24 -22.59
N LYS A 124 1.77 -8.95 -22.63
CA LYS A 124 0.80 -8.38 -23.59
C LYS A 124 -0.53 -9.13 -23.62
N ASN A 125 -0.94 -9.66 -22.46
CA ASN A 125 -2.17 -10.43 -22.27
C ASN A 125 -2.94 -9.90 -21.05
N GLU A 126 -4.07 -9.22 -21.31
CA GLU A 126 -4.85 -8.57 -20.27
C GLU A 126 -5.50 -9.56 -19.29
N ASN A 127 -5.98 -10.71 -19.77
CA ASN A 127 -6.60 -11.70 -18.89
C ASN A 127 -5.58 -12.31 -17.94
N GLN A 128 -4.38 -12.61 -18.44
CA GLN A 128 -3.27 -13.06 -17.61
C GLN A 128 -2.87 -11.99 -16.61
N ALA A 129 -2.82 -10.73 -17.01
CA ALA A 129 -2.48 -9.62 -16.12
C ALA A 129 -3.51 -9.43 -15.01
N ILE A 130 -4.82 -9.54 -15.30
CA ILE A 130 -5.88 -9.50 -14.28
C ILE A 130 -5.73 -10.66 -13.31
N LEU A 131 -5.58 -11.89 -13.81
CA LEU A 131 -5.44 -13.07 -12.95
C LEU A 131 -4.21 -12.95 -12.05
N THR A 132 -3.05 -12.58 -12.61
CA THR A 132 -1.82 -12.41 -11.83
C THR A 132 -1.97 -11.34 -10.76
N SER A 133 -2.63 -10.22 -11.07
CA SER A 133 -2.84 -9.16 -10.08
C SER A 133 -3.72 -9.61 -8.91
N ILE A 134 -4.75 -10.40 -9.17
CA ILE A 134 -5.61 -10.97 -8.12
C ILE A 134 -4.81 -11.97 -7.27
N VAL A 135 -4.17 -12.95 -7.90
CA VAL A 135 -3.40 -13.99 -7.18
C VAL A 135 -2.30 -13.37 -6.31
N TYR A 136 -1.59 -12.36 -6.83
CA TYR A 136 -0.57 -11.66 -6.08
C TYR A 136 -1.14 -10.88 -4.89
N SER A 137 -2.14 -10.03 -5.13
CA SER A 137 -2.70 -9.13 -4.11
C SER A 137 -3.46 -9.87 -3.01
N PHE A 138 -3.95 -11.07 -3.29
CA PHE A 138 -4.60 -11.96 -2.32
C PHE A 138 -3.72 -13.14 -1.91
N SER A 139 -2.40 -13.02 -2.08
CA SER A 139 -1.47 -14.07 -1.66
C SER A 139 -1.48 -14.27 -0.14
N GLY A 140 -1.21 -15.49 0.30
CA GLY A 140 -1.17 -15.83 1.73
C GLY A 140 -0.20 -14.97 2.53
N TYR A 141 0.89 -14.49 1.92
CA TYR A 141 1.84 -13.59 2.58
C TYR A 141 1.21 -12.22 2.87
N ILE A 142 0.63 -11.57 1.87
CA ILE A 142 -0.06 -10.29 2.02
C ILE A 142 -1.22 -10.39 3.03
N LEU A 143 -2.01 -11.47 2.97
CA LEU A 143 -3.08 -11.71 3.94
C LEU A 143 -2.54 -11.87 5.37
N THR A 144 -1.42 -12.59 5.54
CA THR A 144 -0.79 -12.76 6.84
C THR A 144 -0.26 -11.45 7.40
N ASP A 145 0.38 -10.62 6.59
CA ASP A 145 0.89 -9.33 7.01
C ASP A 145 -0.23 -8.35 7.41
N CYS A 146 -1.38 -8.39 6.71
CA CYS A 146 -2.49 -7.51 7.02
C CYS A 146 -3.34 -7.98 8.20
N PHE A 147 -3.67 -9.28 8.30
CA PHE A 147 -4.69 -9.78 9.20
C PHE A 147 -4.15 -10.52 10.43
N LYS A 148 -2.92 -11.03 10.38
CA LYS A 148 -2.31 -11.78 11.49
C LYS A 148 -1.18 -11.00 12.16
N ARG A 149 -0.22 -10.49 11.38
CA ARG A 149 0.97 -9.82 11.92
C ARG A 149 0.79 -8.31 12.07
N MET A 150 0.03 -7.70 11.17
CA MET A 150 -0.05 -6.26 10.96
C MET A 150 1.34 -5.63 10.68
N ALA A 151 2.15 -6.32 9.90
CA ALA A 151 3.49 -5.89 9.50
C ALA A 151 3.41 -4.88 8.33
N LEU A 152 2.96 -3.64 8.63
CA LEU A 152 2.69 -2.63 7.61
C LEU A 152 3.89 -2.31 6.72
N GLY A 153 5.11 -2.34 7.26
CA GLY A 153 6.31 -2.09 6.48
C GLY A 153 6.50 -3.15 5.39
N GLU A 154 6.43 -4.43 5.75
CA GLU A 154 6.53 -5.55 4.82
C GLU A 154 5.39 -5.52 3.79
N PHE A 155 4.15 -5.37 4.25
CA PHE A 155 2.99 -5.21 3.38
C PHE A 155 3.20 -4.13 2.33
N LEU A 156 3.62 -2.93 2.74
CA LEU A 156 3.84 -1.80 1.83
C LEU A 156 4.99 -2.07 0.85
N ALA A 157 6.08 -2.70 1.29
CA ALA A 157 7.17 -3.09 0.42
C ALA A 157 6.71 -4.11 -0.65
N MET A 158 5.85 -5.08 -0.27
CA MET A 158 5.27 -6.05 -1.19
C MET A 158 4.41 -5.41 -2.28
N ILE A 159 3.73 -4.29 -2.02
CA ILE A 159 2.95 -3.56 -3.04
C ILE A 159 3.84 -3.12 -4.22
N PHE A 160 5.06 -2.70 -3.95
CA PHE A 160 5.97 -2.15 -4.96
C PHE A 160 6.98 -3.16 -5.51
N LEU A 161 7.12 -4.32 -4.87
CA LEU A 161 8.05 -5.37 -5.28
C LEU A 161 7.88 -5.82 -6.74
N PRO A 162 6.67 -6.04 -7.29
CA PRO A 162 6.51 -6.43 -8.69
C PRO A 162 7.06 -5.40 -9.67
N VAL A 163 6.98 -4.12 -9.32
CA VAL A 163 7.51 -3.03 -10.16
C VAL A 163 9.03 -3.05 -10.16
N ALA A 164 9.66 -3.27 -9.00
CA ALA A 164 11.11 -3.41 -8.89
C ALA A 164 11.62 -4.64 -9.67
N VAL A 165 10.94 -5.77 -9.54
CA VAL A 165 11.28 -7.02 -10.26
C VAL A 165 11.14 -6.83 -11.77
N TYR A 166 10.04 -6.22 -12.24
CA TYR A 166 9.89 -5.90 -13.65
C TYR A 166 11.00 -4.95 -14.12
N GLY A 167 11.27 -3.89 -13.37
CA GLY A 167 12.31 -2.92 -13.71
C GLY A 167 13.70 -3.55 -13.79
N PHE A 168 14.01 -4.46 -12.85
CA PHE A 168 15.25 -5.24 -12.90
C PHE A 168 15.32 -6.09 -14.18
N TYR A 169 14.27 -6.87 -14.46
CA TYR A 169 14.20 -7.68 -15.67
C TYR A 169 14.37 -6.82 -16.93
N ALA A 170 13.65 -5.72 -17.04
CA ALA A 170 13.69 -4.85 -18.21
C ALA A 170 15.10 -4.27 -18.45
N VAL A 171 15.76 -3.78 -17.41
CA VAL A 171 17.09 -3.16 -17.53
C VAL A 171 18.15 -4.17 -17.98
N PHE A 172 18.11 -5.41 -17.49
CA PHE A 172 19.14 -6.40 -17.76
C PHE A 172 18.85 -7.30 -18.97
N PHE A 173 17.57 -7.53 -19.28
CA PHE A 173 17.20 -8.58 -20.25
C PHE A 173 16.28 -8.12 -21.39
N ASP A 174 15.70 -6.90 -21.30
CA ASP A 174 14.73 -6.43 -22.30
C ASP A 174 15.04 -5.00 -22.75
N ASN A 175 14.39 -3.99 -22.20
CA ASN A 175 14.46 -2.61 -22.62
C ASN A 175 15.04 -1.70 -21.54
N LYS A 176 16.30 -1.29 -21.70
CA LYS A 176 16.98 -0.40 -20.75
C LYS A 176 16.27 0.94 -20.52
N LYS A 177 15.40 1.39 -21.42
CA LYS A 177 14.62 2.61 -21.25
C LYS A 177 13.57 2.50 -20.14
N ASP A 178 13.28 1.27 -19.68
CA ASP A 178 12.36 0.99 -18.57
C ASP A 178 13.03 1.07 -17.20
N TRP A 179 14.28 1.57 -17.13
CA TRP A 179 14.97 1.81 -15.85
C TRP A 179 14.15 2.61 -14.81
N PRO A 180 13.21 3.52 -15.18
CA PRO A 180 12.40 4.22 -14.18
C PRO A 180 11.53 3.29 -13.32
N TYR A 181 11.13 2.13 -13.84
CA TYR A 181 10.41 1.13 -13.05
C TYR A 181 11.28 0.57 -11.92
N LEU A 182 12.55 0.28 -12.21
CA LEU A 182 13.49 -0.17 -11.20
C LEU A 182 13.72 0.92 -10.14
N ALA A 183 13.99 2.14 -10.57
CA ALA A 183 14.21 3.26 -9.68
C ALA A 183 12.99 3.54 -8.78
N PHE A 184 11.79 3.61 -9.37
CA PHE A 184 10.54 3.82 -8.64
C PHE A 184 10.27 2.67 -7.67
N GLY A 185 10.32 1.41 -8.13
CA GLY A 185 10.04 0.25 -7.30
C GLY A 185 10.99 0.15 -6.10
N MET A 186 12.30 0.31 -6.33
CA MET A 186 13.30 0.28 -5.25
C MET A 186 13.13 1.44 -4.27
N SER A 187 12.91 2.66 -4.76
CA SER A 187 12.67 3.82 -3.89
C SER A 187 11.42 3.65 -3.04
N ALA A 188 10.33 3.15 -3.62
CA ALA A 188 9.09 2.92 -2.90
C ALA A 188 9.25 1.82 -1.83
N ILE A 189 10.00 0.75 -2.09
CA ILE A 189 10.33 -0.29 -1.10
C ILE A 189 11.11 0.34 0.06
N ILE A 190 12.19 1.08 -0.21
CA ILE A 190 13.01 1.74 0.82
C ILE A 190 12.17 2.74 1.66
N LEU A 191 11.20 3.41 1.04
CA LEU A 191 10.29 4.33 1.73
C LEU A 191 9.15 3.62 2.47
N SER A 192 9.06 2.30 2.36
CA SER A 192 8.04 1.46 3.02
C SER A 192 8.60 0.76 4.26
N HIS A 193 9.85 0.26 4.13
CA HIS A 193 10.43 -0.61 5.16
C HIS A 193 11.93 -0.35 5.33
#